data_ff43f2adac9d17ccc191bd98735368f9
#
_entry.id   ff43f2adac9d17ccc191bd98735368f9
#
_cell.length_a   1.000
_cell.length_b   1.000
_cell.length_c   1.000
_cell.angle_alpha   90.00
_cell.angle_beta   90.00
_cell.angle_gamma   90.00
#
_symmetry.space_group_name_H-M   'P 1'
#
loop_
_entity.id
_entity.type
_entity.pdbx_description
1 polymer ?
#
loop_
_entity_poly.entity_id
_entity_poly.type
_entity_poly.pdbx_seq_one_letter_code
_entity_poly.pdbx_strand_id
1 'polypeptide(L)'
;MLRKIRLTCGIICLTLITLLFLDFTGTLHSWFGWLAKIQFLPAVLALNVGVVVLLIILTGVFGRIYCSVICPLGVFQDVAAWIGKKRKKLPYSYSPALSLLRYGALAIFIITLVAGVSFIATLFAPYSAYGRIANNLFQPIWLWGNNLFAHLAERAGSYAFYEVDIWIKSLPTFIVAAATFVILILLAWRNGRTYCNTICPVGTVLGFLSRYSLFRITIDTEKCNKCGLCARHCKAACINAKEHTIDYSRCVVCMDCLGKCKQKALSYQLRTTKARPAKAEENAHAASSKEVNEARRNFLTVTAMAATASALKAQEKKVDGGLAAIEDKKIPNRQTPITPPGSLSARNMAAHCTACQLCVSACSNQVLRPSTNLMNLMQP
;
A
#
# COMPACT_ATOMS: atom_id res chain seq x y z
N MET A 1 1.45 20.35 18.84
CA MET A 1 0.91 20.98 17.63
C MET A 1 1.19 20.13 16.37
N LEU A 2 2.42 19.80 16.01
CA LEU A 2 2.83 19.04 14.82
C LEU A 2 2.08 17.69 14.61
N ARG A 3 1.88 16.91 15.69
CA ARG A 3 1.11 15.65 15.62
C ARG A 3 -0.35 15.86 15.17
N LYS A 4 -0.99 16.92 15.65
CA LYS A 4 -2.39 17.24 15.27
C LYS A 4 -2.45 17.62 13.78
N ILE A 5 -1.56 18.50 13.32
CA ILE A 5 -1.49 18.93 11.91
C ILE A 5 -1.27 17.73 11.00
N ARG A 6 -0.27 16.89 11.32
CA ARG A 6 0.00 15.66 10.53
C ARG A 6 -1.23 14.74 10.49
N LEU A 7 -1.93 14.56 11.61
CA LEU A 7 -3.09 13.67 11.68
C LEU A 7 -4.26 14.22 10.85
N THR A 8 -4.56 15.52 10.96
CA THR A 8 -5.61 16.14 10.15
C THR A 8 -5.29 16.07 8.65
N CYS A 9 -4.09 16.44 8.24
CA CYS A 9 -3.67 16.31 6.84
C CYS A 9 -3.76 14.86 6.34
N GLY A 10 -3.32 13.90 7.14
CA GLY A 10 -3.40 12.48 6.78
C GLY A 10 -4.84 11.98 6.63
N ILE A 11 -5.74 12.37 7.52
CA ILE A 11 -7.17 12.02 7.41
C ILE A 11 -7.78 12.68 6.18
N ILE A 12 -7.51 13.96 5.92
CA ILE A 12 -8.01 14.67 4.74
C ILE A 12 -7.54 13.97 3.46
N CYS A 13 -6.24 13.65 3.35
CA CYS A 13 -5.72 12.93 2.19
C CYS A 13 -6.37 11.54 2.03
N LEU A 14 -6.52 10.79 3.12
CA LEU A 14 -7.18 9.48 3.09
C LEU A 14 -8.63 9.59 2.63
N THR A 15 -9.40 10.52 3.17
CA THR A 15 -10.82 10.70 2.80
C THR A 15 -10.96 11.13 1.35
N LEU A 16 -10.17 12.10 0.87
CA LEU A 16 -10.20 12.54 -0.52
C LEU A 16 -9.84 11.42 -1.49
N ILE A 17 -8.80 10.65 -1.19
CA ILE A 17 -8.42 9.51 -2.05
C ILE A 17 -9.48 8.41 -1.98
N THR A 18 -10.08 8.15 -0.82
CA THR A 18 -11.17 7.16 -0.72
C THR A 18 -12.38 7.61 -1.51
N LEU A 19 -12.81 8.86 -1.38
CA LEU A 19 -13.91 9.43 -2.15
C LEU A 19 -13.64 9.37 -3.66
N LEU A 20 -12.39 9.56 -4.08
CA LEU A 20 -11.99 9.42 -5.48
C LEU A 20 -12.25 8.00 -6.02
N PHE A 21 -12.04 6.96 -5.19
CA PHE A 21 -12.35 5.57 -5.56
C PHE A 21 -13.84 5.22 -5.43
N LEU A 22 -14.60 5.98 -4.64
CA LEU A 22 -16.04 5.79 -4.47
C LEU A 22 -16.86 6.59 -5.48
N ASP A 23 -16.22 7.52 -6.20
CA ASP A 23 -16.87 8.38 -7.18
C ASP A 23 -17.28 7.59 -8.42
N PHE A 24 -18.57 7.31 -8.52
CA PHE A 24 -19.19 6.66 -9.69
C PHE A 24 -19.76 7.68 -10.69
N THR A 25 -19.79 8.97 -10.31
CA THR A 25 -20.28 10.06 -11.17
C THR A 25 -19.17 10.70 -12.00
N GLY A 26 -17.91 10.52 -11.61
CA GLY A 26 -16.74 11.13 -12.24
C GLY A 26 -16.51 12.60 -11.88
N THR A 27 -17.39 13.19 -11.06
CA THR A 27 -17.30 14.62 -10.68
C THR A 27 -16.09 14.91 -9.80
N LEU A 28 -15.87 14.09 -8.77
CA LEU A 28 -14.70 14.25 -7.88
C LEU A 28 -13.39 13.96 -8.62
N HIS A 29 -13.42 13.07 -9.61
CA HIS A 29 -12.24 12.75 -10.41
C HIS A 29 -11.75 13.95 -11.22
N SER A 30 -12.64 14.79 -11.74
CA SER A 30 -12.27 16.00 -12.49
C SER A 30 -11.54 17.03 -11.60
N TRP A 31 -11.90 17.14 -10.32
CA TRP A 31 -11.33 18.10 -9.38
C TRP A 31 -10.09 17.59 -8.66
N PHE A 32 -10.13 16.33 -8.21
CA PHE A 32 -9.12 15.74 -7.33
C PHE A 32 -8.31 14.60 -7.96
N GLY A 33 -8.47 14.31 -9.24
CA GLY A 33 -7.73 13.24 -9.96
C GLY A 33 -6.20 13.40 -9.91
N TRP A 34 -5.71 14.63 -9.70
CA TRP A 34 -4.28 14.89 -9.50
C TRP A 34 -3.70 14.21 -8.24
N LEU A 35 -4.53 13.91 -7.22
CA LEU A 35 -4.08 13.17 -6.02
C LEU A 35 -3.60 11.75 -6.35
N ALA A 36 -4.16 11.12 -7.37
CA ALA A 36 -3.68 9.84 -7.86
C ALA A 36 -2.31 9.95 -8.54
N LYS A 37 -2.08 11.05 -9.27
CA LYS A 37 -0.83 11.30 -10.02
C LYS A 37 0.36 11.62 -9.11
N ILE A 38 0.13 12.16 -7.91
CA ILE A 38 1.20 12.43 -6.93
C ILE A 38 1.60 11.20 -6.10
N GLN A 39 0.94 10.06 -6.29
CA GLN A 39 1.37 8.84 -5.62
C GLN A 39 2.70 8.34 -6.17
N PHE A 40 3.60 7.88 -5.28
CA PHE A 40 4.98 7.60 -5.63
C PHE A 40 5.12 6.63 -6.82
N LEU A 41 4.48 5.46 -6.76
CA LEU A 41 4.60 4.46 -7.82
C LEU A 41 3.95 4.90 -9.14
N PRO A 42 2.70 5.41 -9.16
CA PRO A 42 2.13 6.01 -10.37
C PRO A 42 3.01 7.10 -11.00
N ALA A 43 3.60 7.97 -10.16
CA ALA A 43 4.49 9.03 -10.65
C ALA A 43 5.78 8.48 -11.28
N VAL A 44 6.37 7.43 -10.70
CA VAL A 44 7.56 6.77 -11.24
C VAL A 44 7.24 6.10 -12.57
N LEU A 45 6.15 5.33 -12.66
CA LEU A 45 5.77 4.64 -13.88
C LEU A 45 5.33 5.60 -14.99
N ALA A 46 4.65 6.70 -14.63
CA ALA A 46 4.30 7.75 -15.59
C ALA A 46 5.49 8.64 -15.99
N LEU A 47 6.71 8.33 -15.51
CA LEU A 47 7.92 9.13 -15.73
C LEU A 47 7.74 10.62 -15.37
N ASN A 48 6.89 10.90 -14.39
CA ASN A 48 6.67 12.27 -13.89
C ASN A 48 7.82 12.67 -12.97
N VAL A 49 8.95 13.07 -13.60
CA VAL A 49 10.20 13.40 -12.91
C VAL A 49 9.98 14.49 -11.85
N GLY A 50 9.15 15.51 -12.16
CA GLY A 50 8.89 16.61 -11.22
C GLY A 50 8.29 16.14 -9.90
N VAL A 51 7.27 15.28 -9.95
CA VAL A 51 6.63 14.72 -8.75
C VAL A 51 7.60 13.80 -8.00
N VAL A 52 8.34 12.96 -8.71
CA VAL A 52 9.31 12.03 -8.08
C VAL A 52 10.40 12.81 -7.35
N VAL A 53 10.98 13.83 -7.98
CA VAL A 53 12.00 14.71 -7.38
C VAL A 53 11.43 15.45 -6.16
N LEU A 54 10.20 15.99 -6.26
CA LEU A 54 9.53 16.64 -5.14
C LEU A 54 9.37 15.69 -3.94
N LEU A 55 8.95 14.45 -4.18
CA LEU A 55 8.77 13.45 -3.11
C LEU A 55 10.12 13.01 -2.50
N ILE A 56 11.19 12.94 -3.30
CA ILE A 56 12.54 12.67 -2.82
C ILE A 56 13.03 13.83 -1.95
N ILE A 57 12.88 15.07 -2.39
CA ILE A 57 13.25 16.28 -1.62
C ILE A 57 12.43 16.33 -0.32
N LEU A 58 11.12 16.12 -0.38
CA LEU A 58 10.24 16.07 0.78
C LEU A 58 10.72 15.03 1.81
N THR A 59 11.13 13.85 1.32
CA THR A 59 11.66 12.79 2.19
C THR A 59 13.05 13.13 2.72
N GLY A 60 13.92 13.75 1.94
CA GLY A 60 15.25 14.22 2.36
C GLY A 60 15.16 15.33 3.40
N VAL A 61 14.17 16.21 3.32
CA VAL A 61 13.99 17.29 4.30
C VAL A 61 13.29 16.79 5.56
N PHE A 62 12.10 16.22 5.44
CA PHE A 62 11.22 15.93 6.59
C PHE A 62 11.20 14.45 7.01
N GLY A 63 11.95 13.57 6.35
CA GLY A 63 11.84 12.13 6.54
C GLY A 63 10.63 11.53 5.85
N ARG A 64 10.23 10.31 6.21
CA ARG A 64 9.15 9.54 5.55
C ARG A 64 7.74 10.10 5.78
N ILE A 65 7.57 11.42 5.63
CA ILE A 65 6.26 12.08 5.83
C ILE A 65 5.23 11.65 4.78
N TYR A 66 5.68 11.33 3.56
CA TYR A 66 4.84 10.75 2.52
C TYR A 66 4.04 9.54 3.03
N CYS A 67 4.71 8.59 3.69
CA CYS A 67 4.06 7.37 4.20
C CYS A 67 3.07 7.65 5.34
N SER A 68 3.15 8.81 5.98
CA SER A 68 2.30 9.13 7.12
C SER A 68 1.17 10.11 6.82
N VAL A 69 1.21 10.79 5.65
CA VAL A 69 0.23 11.82 5.26
C VAL A 69 -0.38 11.50 3.90
N ILE A 70 0.45 11.28 2.87
CA ILE A 70 -0.02 11.19 1.48
C ILE A 70 -0.44 9.76 1.10
N CYS A 71 0.32 8.75 1.55
CA CYS A 71 0.03 7.36 1.19
C CYS A 71 -1.24 6.84 1.88
N PRO A 72 -2.32 6.51 1.14
CA PRO A 72 -3.58 6.09 1.74
C PRO A 72 -3.44 4.79 2.54
N LEU A 73 -2.67 3.82 2.05
CA LEU A 73 -2.45 2.57 2.76
C LEU A 73 -1.72 2.78 4.09
N GLY A 74 -0.77 3.73 4.14
CA GLY A 74 -0.06 4.07 5.36
C GLY A 74 -0.96 4.69 6.42
N VAL A 75 -1.83 5.62 6.02
CA VAL A 75 -2.81 6.24 6.93
C VAL A 75 -3.88 5.24 7.34
N PHE A 76 -4.34 4.37 6.43
CA PHE A 76 -5.28 3.29 6.73
C PHE A 76 -4.74 2.33 7.82
N GLN A 77 -3.44 1.95 7.74
CA GLN A 77 -2.80 1.16 8.80
C GLN A 77 -2.77 1.91 10.14
N ASP A 78 -2.61 3.24 10.13
CA ASP A 78 -2.66 4.04 11.36
C ASP A 78 -4.06 3.99 12.01
N VAL A 79 -5.12 4.04 11.19
CA VAL A 79 -6.52 3.91 11.66
C VAL A 79 -6.77 2.52 12.22
N ALA A 80 -6.38 1.47 11.49
CA ALA A 80 -6.52 0.08 11.93
C ALA A 80 -5.75 -0.19 13.24
N ALA A 81 -4.52 0.32 13.34
CA ALA A 81 -3.70 0.22 14.55
C ALA A 81 -4.30 0.99 15.74
N TRP A 82 -4.94 2.14 15.51
CA TRP A 82 -5.62 2.90 16.55
C TRP A 82 -6.85 2.14 17.09
N ILE A 83 -7.67 1.57 16.21
CA ILE A 83 -8.82 0.73 16.58
C ILE A 83 -8.36 -0.49 17.38
N GLY A 84 -7.30 -1.18 16.88
CA GLY A 84 -6.73 -2.34 17.56
C GLY A 84 -6.22 -2.02 18.96
N LYS A 85 -5.53 -0.89 19.12
CA LYS A 85 -5.01 -0.45 20.42
C LYS A 85 -6.11 -0.07 21.41
N LYS A 86 -7.25 0.44 20.93
CA LYS A 86 -8.39 0.77 21.78
C LYS A 86 -9.02 -0.50 22.41
N ARG A 87 -9.01 -1.62 21.68
CA ARG A 87 -9.56 -2.91 22.14
C ARG A 87 -8.57 -3.75 22.94
N LYS A 88 -7.31 -3.87 22.46
CA LYS A 88 -6.24 -4.61 23.15
C LYS A 88 -5.16 -3.61 23.57
N LYS A 89 -5.02 -3.34 24.85
CA LYS A 89 -4.01 -2.42 25.40
C LYS A 89 -2.57 -2.94 25.33
N LEU A 90 -2.23 -3.74 24.30
CA LEU A 90 -0.89 -4.27 24.12
C LEU A 90 0.06 -3.14 23.67
N PRO A 91 1.13 -2.88 24.42
CA PRO A 91 2.14 -1.90 24.02
C PRO A 91 2.96 -2.44 22.85
N TYR A 92 3.40 -1.53 21.96
CA TYR A 92 4.42 -1.87 20.97
C TYR A 92 5.77 -2.10 21.69
N SER A 93 6.63 -2.91 21.09
CA SER A 93 8.01 -3.11 21.55
C SER A 93 8.96 -2.80 20.41
N TYR A 94 10.18 -2.42 20.75
CA TYR A 94 11.26 -2.34 19.78
C TYR A 94 11.51 -3.72 19.17
N SER A 95 11.67 -3.79 17.87
CA SER A 95 12.10 -4.99 17.15
C SER A 95 13.26 -4.61 16.22
N PRO A 96 14.26 -5.49 16.02
CA PRO A 96 15.28 -5.26 15.02
C PRO A 96 14.67 -5.20 13.61
N ALA A 97 15.37 -4.55 12.69
CA ALA A 97 14.92 -4.48 11.30
C ALA A 97 15.09 -5.85 10.62
N LEU A 98 14.04 -6.35 9.99
CA LEU A 98 14.10 -7.53 9.12
C LEU A 98 14.68 -7.14 7.76
N SER A 99 15.98 -6.85 7.74
CA SER A 99 16.68 -6.29 6.56
C SER A 99 16.58 -7.21 5.36
N LEU A 100 16.77 -8.51 5.56
CA LEU A 100 16.71 -9.51 4.48
C LEU A 100 15.34 -9.52 3.81
N LEU A 101 14.25 -9.57 4.59
CA LEU A 101 12.89 -9.56 4.05
C LEU A 101 12.58 -8.25 3.31
N ARG A 102 13.05 -7.14 3.87
CA ARG A 102 12.82 -5.80 3.33
C ARG A 102 13.50 -5.59 1.98
N TYR A 103 14.79 -5.91 1.88
CA TYR A 103 15.54 -5.75 0.63
C TYR A 103 15.23 -6.88 -0.36
N GLY A 104 14.91 -8.09 0.12
CA GLY A 104 14.42 -9.18 -0.71
C GLY A 104 13.09 -8.84 -1.40
N ALA A 105 12.12 -8.29 -0.67
CA ALA A 105 10.86 -7.83 -1.24
C ALA A 105 11.07 -6.70 -2.27
N LEU A 106 12.00 -5.77 -2.01
CA LEU A 106 12.36 -4.74 -2.99
C LEU A 106 13.02 -5.32 -4.24
N ALA A 107 13.92 -6.28 -4.09
CA ALA A 107 14.59 -6.95 -5.22
C ALA A 107 13.58 -7.71 -6.08
N ILE A 108 12.67 -8.49 -5.47
CA ILE A 108 11.58 -9.17 -6.19
C ILE A 108 10.72 -8.15 -6.92
N PHE A 109 10.37 -7.04 -6.28
CA PHE A 109 9.58 -5.98 -6.91
C PHE A 109 10.28 -5.38 -8.14
N ILE A 110 11.59 -5.09 -8.05
CA ILE A 110 12.35 -4.53 -9.17
C ILE A 110 12.48 -5.57 -10.30
N ILE A 111 12.80 -6.82 -9.96
CA ILE A 111 12.94 -7.90 -10.95
C ILE A 111 11.62 -8.11 -11.71
N THR A 112 10.49 -8.18 -10.99
CA THR A 112 9.18 -8.37 -11.62
C THR A 112 8.75 -7.16 -12.46
N LEU A 113 9.14 -5.94 -12.06
CA LEU A 113 8.88 -4.74 -12.83
C LEU A 113 9.67 -4.75 -14.15
N VAL A 114 10.97 -5.11 -14.10
CA VAL A 114 11.85 -5.19 -15.28
C VAL A 114 11.44 -6.35 -16.19
N ALA A 115 11.03 -7.48 -15.63
CA ALA A 115 10.54 -8.63 -16.37
C ALA A 115 9.15 -8.44 -16.99
N GLY A 116 8.48 -7.30 -16.73
CA GLY A 116 7.14 -7.01 -17.25
C GLY A 116 6.01 -7.80 -16.57
N VAL A 117 6.29 -8.49 -15.44
CA VAL A 117 5.29 -9.22 -14.67
C VAL A 117 4.56 -8.26 -13.73
N SER A 118 3.64 -7.49 -14.30
CA SER A 118 2.93 -6.41 -13.59
C SER A 118 2.08 -6.91 -12.41
N PHE A 119 1.56 -8.13 -12.48
CA PHE A 119 0.74 -8.72 -11.41
C PHE A 119 1.45 -8.72 -10.04
N ILE A 120 2.67 -9.25 -9.97
CA ILE A 120 3.43 -9.34 -8.71
C ILE A 120 3.83 -7.93 -8.24
N ALA A 121 4.29 -7.08 -9.17
CA ALA A 121 4.67 -5.71 -8.83
C ALA A 121 3.48 -4.92 -8.23
N THR A 122 2.30 -5.02 -8.83
CA THR A 122 1.11 -4.32 -8.35
C THR A 122 0.53 -4.89 -7.05
N LEU A 123 0.78 -6.17 -6.75
CA LEU A 123 0.40 -6.79 -5.48
C LEU A 123 1.13 -6.13 -4.31
N PHE A 124 2.43 -5.83 -4.46
CA PHE A 124 3.25 -5.16 -3.44
C PHE A 124 3.10 -3.64 -3.42
N ALA A 125 2.49 -3.04 -4.44
CA ALA A 125 2.34 -1.60 -4.54
C ALA A 125 1.29 -1.09 -3.54
N PRO A 126 1.62 -0.13 -2.66
CA PRO A 126 0.71 0.29 -1.59
C PRO A 126 -0.53 1.02 -2.12
N TYR A 127 -0.38 1.84 -3.17
CA TYR A 127 -1.50 2.55 -3.78
C TYR A 127 -2.45 1.59 -4.51
N SER A 128 -1.91 0.62 -5.26
CA SER A 128 -2.69 -0.41 -5.95
C SER A 128 -3.46 -1.30 -4.99
N ALA A 129 -2.80 -1.73 -3.89
CA ALA A 129 -3.44 -2.52 -2.84
C ALA A 129 -4.63 -1.76 -2.21
N TYR A 130 -4.45 -0.46 -1.91
CA TYR A 130 -5.52 0.38 -1.37
C TYR A 130 -6.66 0.57 -2.38
N GLY A 131 -6.34 0.83 -3.64
CA GLY A 131 -7.34 1.01 -4.71
C GLY A 131 -8.20 -0.23 -4.90
N ARG A 132 -7.59 -1.43 -4.91
CA ARG A 132 -8.35 -2.69 -4.97
C ARG A 132 -9.28 -2.87 -3.77
N ILE A 133 -8.82 -2.56 -2.56
CA ILE A 133 -9.65 -2.61 -1.35
C ILE A 133 -10.81 -1.63 -1.47
N ALA A 134 -10.54 -0.38 -1.85
CA ALA A 134 -11.55 0.65 -1.97
C ALA A 134 -12.62 0.30 -3.03
N ASN A 135 -12.19 -0.15 -4.22
CA ASN A 135 -13.09 -0.46 -5.32
C ASN A 135 -13.90 -1.76 -5.11
N ASN A 136 -13.31 -2.79 -4.49
CA ASN A 136 -13.99 -4.08 -4.34
C ASN A 136 -14.74 -4.24 -3.00
N LEU A 137 -14.33 -3.53 -1.94
CA LEU A 137 -14.97 -3.66 -0.63
C LEU A 137 -15.75 -2.41 -0.22
N PHE A 138 -15.19 -1.20 -0.42
CA PHE A 138 -15.86 0.02 0.04
C PHE A 138 -16.87 0.55 -0.97
N GLN A 139 -16.59 0.47 -2.27
CA GLN A 139 -17.48 0.96 -3.31
C GLN A 139 -18.83 0.24 -3.30
N PRO A 140 -18.95 -1.11 -3.22
CA PRO A 140 -20.26 -1.77 -3.12
C PRO A 140 -21.08 -1.31 -1.91
N ILE A 141 -20.43 -1.11 -0.76
CA ILE A 141 -21.10 -0.61 0.46
C ILE A 141 -21.61 0.83 0.24
N TRP A 142 -20.79 1.67 -0.41
CA TRP A 142 -21.17 3.03 -0.75
C TRP A 142 -22.35 3.10 -1.70
N LEU A 143 -22.35 2.26 -2.76
CA LEU A 143 -23.43 2.18 -3.73
C LEU A 143 -24.72 1.64 -3.08
N TRP A 144 -24.60 0.66 -2.17
CA TRP A 144 -25.76 0.20 -1.41
C TRP A 144 -26.37 1.33 -0.56
N GLY A 145 -25.51 2.13 0.09
CA GLY A 145 -25.95 3.33 0.80
C GLY A 145 -26.62 4.34 -0.12
N ASN A 146 -26.07 4.59 -1.31
CA ASN A 146 -26.69 5.46 -2.31
C ASN A 146 -28.07 4.96 -2.73
N ASN A 147 -28.24 3.67 -3.02
CA ASN A 147 -29.50 3.08 -3.42
C ASN A 147 -30.56 3.15 -2.31
N LEU A 148 -30.13 3.03 -1.05
CA LEU A 148 -31.01 3.26 0.11
C LEU A 148 -31.51 4.73 0.13
N PHE A 149 -30.62 5.69 -0.11
CA PHE A 149 -31.03 7.12 -0.20
C PHE A 149 -31.87 7.40 -1.44
N ALA A 150 -31.59 6.76 -2.57
CA ALA A 150 -32.41 6.86 -3.79
C ALA A 150 -33.85 6.41 -3.51
N HIS A 151 -34.03 5.25 -2.89
CA HIS A 151 -35.35 4.73 -2.53
C HIS A 151 -36.11 5.64 -1.53
N LEU A 152 -35.39 6.21 -0.55
CA LEU A 152 -36.00 7.16 0.39
C LEU A 152 -36.37 8.49 -0.26
N ALA A 153 -35.52 9.00 -1.17
CA ALA A 153 -35.76 10.22 -1.90
C ALA A 153 -36.94 10.09 -2.88
N GLU A 154 -37.06 8.98 -3.55
CA GLU A 154 -38.19 8.66 -4.44
C GLU A 154 -39.53 8.68 -3.69
N ARG A 155 -39.57 8.08 -2.49
CA ARG A 155 -40.77 8.16 -1.60
C ARG A 155 -41.08 9.59 -1.15
N ALA A 156 -40.11 10.47 -1.10
CA ALA A 156 -40.26 11.89 -0.78
C ALA A 156 -40.54 12.76 -2.02
N GLY A 157 -40.71 12.15 -3.22
CA GLY A 157 -40.92 12.85 -4.48
C GLY A 157 -39.70 13.57 -5.03
N SER A 158 -38.49 13.22 -4.58
CA SER A 158 -37.23 13.81 -5.03
C SER A 158 -36.41 12.80 -5.83
N TYR A 159 -35.92 13.21 -7.00
CA TYR A 159 -35.05 12.38 -7.88
C TYR A 159 -33.59 12.84 -7.81
N ALA A 160 -33.14 13.37 -6.67
CA ALA A 160 -31.77 13.82 -6.48
C ALA A 160 -30.76 12.67 -6.46
N PHE A 161 -31.19 11.45 -6.12
CA PHE A 161 -30.40 10.23 -6.12
C PHE A 161 -31.01 9.24 -7.11
N TYR A 162 -30.17 8.49 -7.83
CA TYR A 162 -30.60 7.44 -8.75
C TYR A 162 -30.02 6.08 -8.35
N GLU A 163 -30.71 5.04 -8.67
CA GLU A 163 -30.26 3.68 -8.41
C GLU A 163 -29.12 3.29 -9.34
N VAL A 164 -28.14 2.59 -8.79
CA VAL A 164 -26.97 2.09 -9.48
C VAL A 164 -26.86 0.58 -9.24
N ASP A 165 -26.63 -0.18 -10.29
CA ASP A 165 -26.44 -1.62 -10.19
C ASP A 165 -25.21 -1.99 -9.39
N ILE A 166 -25.40 -2.85 -8.39
CA ILE A 166 -24.32 -3.35 -7.52
C ILE A 166 -24.01 -4.78 -7.91
N TRP A 167 -22.82 -5.01 -8.42
CA TRP A 167 -22.36 -6.34 -8.79
C TRP A 167 -20.86 -6.51 -8.59
N ILE A 168 -20.41 -7.76 -8.39
CA ILE A 168 -19.00 -8.08 -8.24
C ILE A 168 -18.36 -8.07 -9.62
N LYS A 169 -17.50 -7.06 -9.88
CA LYS A 169 -16.88 -6.84 -11.19
C LYS A 169 -15.95 -7.98 -11.60
N SER A 170 -15.24 -8.61 -10.65
CA SER A 170 -14.36 -9.75 -10.87
C SER A 170 -14.17 -10.50 -9.55
N LEU A 171 -14.54 -11.78 -9.49
CA LEU A 171 -14.39 -12.61 -8.32
C LEU A 171 -12.91 -12.79 -7.89
N PRO A 172 -11.94 -13.05 -8.80
CA PRO A 172 -10.53 -13.16 -8.40
C PRO A 172 -9.98 -11.89 -7.76
N THR A 173 -10.29 -10.71 -8.32
CA THR A 173 -9.82 -9.44 -7.74
C THR A 173 -10.48 -9.13 -6.40
N PHE A 174 -11.74 -9.52 -6.22
CA PHE A 174 -12.44 -9.42 -4.93
C PHE A 174 -11.74 -10.28 -3.86
N ILE A 175 -11.42 -11.54 -4.17
CA ILE A 175 -10.73 -12.45 -3.24
C ILE A 175 -9.36 -11.87 -2.86
N VAL A 176 -8.58 -11.39 -3.82
CA VAL A 176 -7.27 -10.76 -3.55
C VAL A 176 -7.43 -9.49 -2.72
N ALA A 177 -8.42 -8.65 -3.00
CA ALA A 177 -8.70 -7.45 -2.22
C ALA A 177 -9.10 -7.77 -0.78
N ALA A 178 -9.99 -8.76 -0.58
CA ALA A 178 -10.42 -9.22 0.73
C ALA A 178 -9.26 -9.83 1.53
N ALA A 179 -8.45 -10.69 0.90
CA ALA A 179 -7.28 -11.28 1.54
C ALA A 179 -6.26 -10.21 1.95
N THR A 180 -5.92 -9.27 1.06
CA THR A 180 -5.01 -8.16 1.39
C THR A 180 -5.56 -7.27 2.50
N PHE A 181 -6.85 -6.98 2.51
CA PHE A 181 -7.51 -6.21 3.55
C PHE A 181 -7.39 -6.88 4.92
N VAL A 182 -7.73 -8.18 5.00
CA VAL A 182 -7.63 -8.96 6.25
C VAL A 182 -6.19 -9.02 6.75
N ILE A 183 -5.23 -9.35 5.87
CA ILE A 183 -3.81 -9.43 6.22
C ILE A 183 -3.30 -8.06 6.74
N LEU A 184 -3.65 -6.97 6.07
CA LEU A 184 -3.23 -5.62 6.48
C LEU A 184 -3.82 -5.22 7.83
N ILE A 185 -5.10 -5.53 8.08
CA ILE A 185 -5.74 -5.26 9.37
C ILE A 185 -5.06 -6.08 10.48
N LEU A 186 -4.84 -7.38 10.28
CA LEU A 186 -4.19 -8.23 11.27
C LEU A 186 -2.77 -7.76 11.60
N LEU A 187 -1.97 -7.41 10.57
CA LEU A 187 -0.63 -6.88 10.76
C LEU A 187 -0.64 -5.51 11.47
N ALA A 188 -1.55 -4.62 11.07
CA ALA A 188 -1.67 -3.29 11.67
C ALA A 188 -2.19 -3.36 13.11
N TRP A 189 -3.12 -4.25 13.39
CA TRP A 189 -3.68 -4.47 14.72
C TRP A 189 -2.61 -4.96 15.71
N ARG A 190 -1.79 -5.93 15.27
CA ARG A 190 -0.80 -6.58 16.14
C ARG A 190 0.46 -5.72 16.32
N ASN A 191 1.04 -5.23 15.24
CA ASN A 191 2.37 -4.64 15.21
C ASN A 191 2.44 -3.22 14.60
N GLY A 192 1.30 -2.60 14.31
CA GLY A 192 1.26 -1.25 13.73
C GLY A 192 1.65 -1.24 12.24
N ARG A 193 2.76 -0.60 11.88
CA ARG A 193 3.17 -0.38 10.49
C ARG A 193 4.13 -1.45 9.93
N THR A 194 3.91 -2.71 10.26
CA THR A 194 4.78 -3.81 9.82
C THR A 194 4.87 -3.89 8.30
N TYR A 195 3.74 -3.86 7.59
CA TYR A 195 3.76 -3.92 6.12
C TYR A 195 4.62 -2.82 5.49
N CYS A 196 4.47 -1.57 5.93
CA CYS A 196 5.25 -0.44 5.39
C CYS A 196 6.77 -0.54 5.68
N ASN A 197 7.16 -1.29 6.72
CA ASN A 197 8.54 -1.39 7.15
C ASN A 197 9.25 -2.68 6.72
N THR A 198 8.49 -3.69 6.24
CA THR A 198 9.06 -5.00 5.87
C THR A 198 8.84 -5.37 4.41
N ILE A 199 7.63 -5.13 3.87
CA ILE A 199 7.22 -5.64 2.55
C ILE A 199 7.14 -4.52 1.50
N CYS A 200 6.69 -3.33 1.92
CA CYS A 200 6.40 -2.24 0.99
C CYS A 200 7.65 -1.71 0.26
N PRO A 201 7.74 -1.81 -1.08
CA PRO A 201 8.91 -1.34 -1.84
C PRO A 201 9.10 0.18 -1.73
N VAL A 202 8.01 0.95 -1.83
CA VAL A 202 8.04 2.42 -1.64
C VAL A 202 8.55 2.77 -0.24
N GLY A 203 8.10 2.03 0.79
CA GLY A 203 8.56 2.19 2.16
C GLY A 203 10.05 1.89 2.32
N THR A 204 10.60 0.96 1.54
CA THR A 204 12.03 0.63 1.57
C THR A 204 12.87 1.71 0.91
N VAL A 205 12.50 2.18 -0.28
CA VAL A 205 13.21 3.24 -1.01
C VAL A 205 13.22 4.55 -0.20
N LEU A 206 12.04 5.03 0.21
CA LEU A 206 11.94 6.25 1.02
C LEU A 206 12.59 6.08 2.41
N GLY A 207 12.62 4.85 2.94
CA GLY A 207 13.30 4.54 4.17
C GLY A 207 14.83 4.67 4.07
N PHE A 208 15.40 4.28 2.96
CA PHE A 208 16.82 4.49 2.69
C PHE A 208 17.16 5.99 2.68
N LEU A 209 16.39 6.79 1.94
CA LEU A 209 16.57 8.23 1.87
C LEU A 209 16.38 8.92 3.22
N SER A 210 15.43 8.48 4.03
CA SER A 210 15.12 9.11 5.33
C SER A 210 16.20 8.94 6.38
N ARG A 211 17.20 8.05 6.18
CA ARG A 211 18.39 7.98 7.03
C ARG A 211 19.19 9.29 7.00
N TYR A 212 19.14 9.98 5.87
CA TYR A 212 19.88 11.22 5.62
C TYR A 212 19.01 12.47 5.78
N SER A 213 17.76 12.34 6.27
CA SER A 213 16.85 13.46 6.40
C SER A 213 17.40 14.58 7.29
N LEU A 214 17.12 15.82 6.88
CA LEU A 214 17.54 17.02 7.59
C LEU A 214 16.82 17.17 8.92
N PHE A 215 15.50 17.04 8.92
CA PHE A 215 14.70 17.05 10.14
C PHE A 215 14.41 15.62 10.59
N ARG A 216 14.68 15.36 11.87
CA ARG A 216 14.48 14.04 12.47
C ARG A 216 14.09 14.13 13.94
N ILE A 217 13.52 13.04 14.45
CA ILE A 217 13.24 12.92 15.88
C ILE A 217 14.53 12.56 16.59
N THR A 218 14.92 13.34 17.60
CA THR A 218 16.12 13.11 18.40
C THR A 218 15.75 12.84 19.85
N ILE A 219 16.58 12.08 20.55
CA ILE A 219 16.46 11.79 21.98
C ILE A 219 17.56 12.57 22.70
N ASP A 220 17.16 13.44 23.63
CA ASP A 220 18.07 14.10 24.57
C ASP A 220 18.40 13.08 25.67
N THR A 221 19.66 12.65 25.71
CA THR A 221 20.13 11.63 26.65
C THR A 221 20.16 12.10 28.08
N GLU A 222 20.38 13.41 28.33
CA GLU A 222 20.42 13.99 29.64
C GLU A 222 19.03 14.04 30.31
N LYS A 223 17.98 14.32 29.50
CA LYS A 223 16.60 14.36 29.98
C LYS A 223 15.90 13.01 29.97
N CYS A 224 16.49 11.99 29.34
CA CYS A 224 15.85 10.70 29.15
C CYS A 224 16.10 9.74 30.32
N ASN A 225 15.04 9.40 31.04
CA ASN A 225 15.09 8.42 32.15
C ASN A 225 14.85 6.95 31.70
N LYS A 226 14.99 6.62 30.42
CA LYS A 226 14.82 5.26 29.86
C LYS A 226 13.49 4.57 30.14
N CYS A 227 12.42 5.30 30.45
CA CYS A 227 11.12 4.73 30.84
C CYS A 227 10.40 3.91 29.75
N GLY A 228 10.86 3.96 28.49
CA GLY A 228 10.34 3.18 27.37
C GLY A 228 8.95 3.59 26.84
N LEU A 229 8.35 4.68 27.35
CA LEU A 229 7.02 5.12 26.89
C LEU A 229 7.00 5.47 25.40
N CYS A 230 8.08 6.04 24.86
CA CYS A 230 8.22 6.33 23.43
C CYS A 230 8.20 5.06 22.58
N ALA A 231 8.92 4.00 22.99
CA ALA A 231 8.92 2.71 22.31
C ALA A 231 7.54 2.03 22.36
N ARG A 232 6.85 2.05 23.50
CA ARG A 232 5.51 1.48 23.68
C ARG A 232 4.43 2.14 22.81
N HIS A 233 4.67 3.37 22.35
CA HIS A 233 3.75 4.11 21.46
C HIS A 233 4.25 4.18 20.01
N CYS A 234 5.41 3.63 19.70
CA CYS A 234 6.00 3.66 18.36
C CYS A 234 5.37 2.59 17.45
N LYS A 235 4.45 2.96 16.59
CA LYS A 235 3.82 2.07 15.59
C LYS A 235 4.81 1.45 14.60
N ALA A 236 5.97 2.10 14.41
CA ALA A 236 7.03 1.62 13.52
C ALA A 236 8.03 0.70 14.22
N ALA A 237 7.91 0.50 15.54
CA ALA A 237 8.80 -0.32 16.36
C ALA A 237 10.31 0.02 16.18
N CYS A 238 10.62 1.30 15.92
CA CYS A 238 11.97 1.76 15.53
C CYS A 238 12.76 2.46 16.64
N ILE A 239 12.19 2.59 17.86
CA ILE A 239 12.82 3.31 18.99
C ILE A 239 13.35 2.30 19.99
N ASN A 240 14.66 2.26 20.20
CA ASN A 240 15.30 1.56 21.30
C ASN A 240 15.54 2.55 22.46
N ALA A 241 14.66 2.50 23.47
CA ALA A 241 14.75 3.41 24.62
C ALA A 241 15.92 3.07 25.56
N LYS A 242 16.42 1.82 25.53
CA LYS A 242 17.55 1.40 26.40
C LYS A 242 18.87 1.98 25.90
N GLU A 243 19.07 2.00 24.58
CA GLU A 243 20.28 2.49 23.91
C GLU A 243 20.14 3.92 23.39
N HIS A 244 19.00 4.58 23.62
CA HIS A 244 18.70 5.93 23.09
C HIS A 244 18.84 6.05 21.56
N THR A 245 18.58 4.96 20.83
CA THR A 245 18.73 4.91 19.38
C THR A 245 17.38 4.88 18.67
N ILE A 246 17.33 5.50 17.50
CA ILE A 246 16.15 5.50 16.62
C ILE A 246 16.58 5.03 15.24
N ASP A 247 15.95 3.98 14.72
CA ASP A 247 16.14 3.55 13.35
C ASP A 247 15.35 4.46 12.39
N TYR A 248 16.02 5.44 11.82
CA TYR A 248 15.41 6.40 10.90
C TYR A 248 14.94 5.77 9.59
N SER A 249 15.50 4.63 9.21
CA SER A 249 15.03 3.92 8.00
C SER A 249 13.60 3.39 8.13
N ARG A 250 13.13 3.18 9.37
CA ARG A 250 11.77 2.71 9.68
C ARG A 250 10.87 3.79 10.26
N CYS A 251 11.45 4.87 10.76
CA CYS A 251 10.67 5.98 11.31
C CYS A 251 9.84 6.66 10.23
N VAL A 252 8.52 6.71 10.42
CA VAL A 252 7.56 7.31 9.49
C VAL A 252 7.16 8.74 9.91
N VAL A 253 7.90 9.32 10.82
CA VAL A 253 7.67 10.69 11.35
C VAL A 253 6.20 10.91 11.76
N CYS A 254 5.60 9.92 12.43
CA CYS A 254 4.22 10.02 12.89
C CYS A 254 4.04 10.94 14.12
N MET A 255 5.14 11.31 14.78
CA MET A 255 5.19 12.21 15.93
C MET A 255 4.37 11.75 17.17
N ASP A 256 3.93 10.48 17.20
CA ASP A 256 3.17 9.97 18.34
C ASP A 256 4.02 9.84 19.61
N CYS A 257 5.34 9.62 19.46
CA CYS A 257 6.30 9.53 20.58
C CYS A 257 6.52 10.87 21.26
N LEU A 258 6.49 12.00 20.54
CA LEU A 258 6.72 13.35 21.09
C LEU A 258 5.70 13.69 22.18
N GLY A 259 4.42 13.41 21.93
CA GLY A 259 3.34 13.73 22.86
C GLY A 259 3.23 12.78 24.06
N LYS A 260 4.03 11.70 24.10
CA LYS A 260 4.01 10.70 25.18
C LYS A 260 5.23 10.77 26.11
N CYS A 261 6.25 11.52 25.73
CA CYS A 261 7.41 11.73 26.57
C CYS A 261 7.12 12.72 27.70
N LYS A 262 6.97 12.25 28.92
CA LYS A 262 6.73 13.10 30.10
C LYS A 262 7.90 14.04 30.38
N GLN A 263 9.13 13.59 30.12
CA GLN A 263 10.36 14.36 30.35
C GLN A 263 10.72 15.32 29.21
N LYS A 264 9.86 15.39 28.16
CA LYS A 264 10.12 16.21 26.96
C LYS A 264 11.52 15.96 26.34
N ALA A 265 12.09 14.76 26.55
CA ALA A 265 13.40 14.37 26.03
C ALA A 265 13.40 14.07 24.51
N LEU A 266 12.21 14.05 23.86
CA LEU A 266 12.08 13.84 22.42
C LEU A 266 11.75 15.17 21.75
N SER A 267 12.51 15.50 20.71
CA SER A 267 12.30 16.70 19.89
C SER A 267 12.37 16.35 18.39
N TYR A 268 11.63 17.10 17.56
CA TYR A 268 11.78 17.06 16.11
C TYR A 268 12.53 18.29 15.68
N GLN A 269 13.77 18.11 15.26
CA GLN A 269 14.72 19.21 15.02
C GLN A 269 15.66 18.90 13.86
N LEU A 270 16.37 19.92 13.42
CA LEU A 270 17.38 19.82 12.39
C LEU A 270 18.51 18.88 12.88
N ARG A 271 19.04 18.09 11.95
CA ARG A 271 20.19 17.20 12.20
C ARG A 271 21.41 18.05 12.55
N THR A 272 21.67 18.26 13.83
CA THR A 272 22.91 18.86 14.30
C THR A 272 24.02 17.81 14.27
N THR A 273 25.20 18.21 13.80
CA THR A 273 26.40 17.36 13.68
C THR A 273 26.95 16.87 15.05
N LYS A 274 26.41 17.35 16.15
CA LYS A 274 26.87 17.04 17.52
C LYS A 274 26.26 15.78 18.17
N ALA A 275 25.35 15.06 17.53
CA ALA A 275 24.96 13.75 18.04
C ALA A 275 25.97 12.71 17.54
N ARG A 276 26.98 12.43 18.35
CA ARG A 276 27.95 11.35 18.18
C ARG A 276 27.19 10.03 17.95
N PRO A 277 27.37 9.32 16.82
CA PRO A 277 26.78 8.00 16.68
C PRO A 277 27.42 7.08 17.70
N ALA A 278 26.64 6.58 18.65
CA ALA A 278 27.08 5.44 19.44
C ALA A 278 27.35 4.31 18.44
N LYS A 279 28.51 3.72 18.54
CA LYS A 279 29.04 2.59 17.79
C LYS A 279 27.98 1.54 17.48
N ALA A 280 27.55 1.44 16.23
CA ALA A 280 26.66 0.41 15.72
C ALA A 280 27.00 0.04 14.27
N GLU A 281 28.28 0.20 13.85
CA GLU A 281 28.69 -0.13 12.47
C GLU A 281 29.77 -1.23 12.39
N GLU A 282 30.05 -1.95 13.44
CA GLU A 282 31.17 -2.92 13.39
C GLU A 282 30.78 -4.41 13.47
N ASN A 283 29.47 -4.75 13.37
CA ASN A 283 29.06 -6.17 13.41
C ASN A 283 28.24 -6.64 12.18
N ALA A 284 28.41 -6.00 11.03
CA ALA A 284 27.69 -6.40 9.81
C ALA A 284 28.55 -7.21 8.80
N HIS A 285 29.79 -7.55 9.12
CA HIS A 285 30.68 -8.25 8.16
C HIS A 285 31.17 -9.65 8.59
N ALA A 286 30.62 -10.24 9.65
CA ALA A 286 31.09 -11.56 10.11
C ALA A 286 30.04 -12.70 9.99
N ALA A 287 29.03 -12.59 9.14
CA ALA A 287 28.05 -13.67 8.96
C ALA A 287 27.72 -13.92 7.48
N SER A 288 28.73 -14.02 6.63
CA SER A 288 28.53 -14.31 5.21
C SER A 288 29.49 -15.40 4.73
N SER A 289 29.35 -16.65 5.23
CA SER A 289 30.01 -17.78 4.58
C SER A 289 29.38 -19.16 4.79
N LYS A 290 28.11 -19.27 5.28
CA LYS A 290 27.49 -20.62 5.44
C LYS A 290 26.07 -20.80 4.85
N GLU A 291 25.48 -19.84 4.16
CA GLU A 291 24.08 -19.93 3.68
C GLU A 291 23.91 -20.08 2.14
N VAL A 292 24.97 -20.47 1.40
CA VAL A 292 24.85 -20.55 -0.08
C VAL A 292 24.12 -21.80 -0.57
N ASN A 293 23.88 -22.80 0.30
CA ASN A 293 23.26 -24.07 -0.12
C ASN A 293 21.73 -24.17 0.07
N GLU A 294 21.10 -23.37 0.93
CA GLU A 294 19.64 -23.41 1.12
C GLU A 294 18.86 -22.63 0.07
N ALA A 295 19.41 -21.53 -0.42
CA ALA A 295 18.75 -20.72 -1.45
C ALA A 295 18.55 -21.47 -2.79
N ARG A 296 19.45 -22.40 -3.14
CA ARG A 296 19.32 -23.24 -4.35
C ARG A 296 18.22 -24.30 -4.25
N ARG A 297 18.00 -24.86 -3.07
CA ARG A 297 16.93 -25.85 -2.85
C ARG A 297 15.53 -25.21 -2.91
N ASN A 298 15.37 -24.01 -2.35
CA ASN A 298 14.09 -23.30 -2.34
C ASN A 298 13.69 -22.77 -3.73
N PHE A 299 14.66 -22.44 -4.60
CA PHE A 299 14.37 -22.03 -5.97
C PHE A 299 13.80 -23.18 -6.82
N LEU A 300 14.29 -24.40 -6.65
CA LEU A 300 13.80 -25.56 -7.37
C LEU A 300 12.40 -26.02 -6.93
N THR A 301 12.04 -25.83 -5.66
CA THR A 301 10.69 -26.16 -5.16
C THR A 301 9.62 -25.19 -5.65
N VAL A 302 9.94 -23.91 -5.75
CA VAL A 302 9.00 -22.87 -6.25
C VAL A 302 8.75 -23.04 -7.75
N THR A 303 9.77 -23.39 -8.53
CA THR A 303 9.60 -23.66 -9.97
C THR A 303 8.82 -24.95 -10.24
N ALA A 304 8.99 -25.99 -9.41
CA ALA A 304 8.20 -27.22 -9.52
C ALA A 304 6.72 -27.00 -9.18
N MET A 305 6.40 -26.19 -8.16
CA MET A 305 5.02 -25.85 -7.81
C MET A 305 4.32 -25.00 -8.89
N ALA A 306 5.04 -24.11 -9.56
CA ALA A 306 4.49 -23.31 -10.66
C ALA A 306 4.17 -24.16 -11.90
N ALA A 307 4.99 -25.19 -12.18
CA ALA A 307 4.78 -26.12 -13.31
C ALA A 307 3.59 -27.07 -13.07
N THR A 308 3.37 -27.52 -11.82
CA THR A 308 2.23 -28.39 -11.49
C THR A 308 0.89 -27.65 -11.50
N ALA A 309 0.87 -26.36 -11.14
CA ALA A 309 -0.34 -25.53 -11.21
C ALA A 309 -0.82 -25.28 -12.66
N SER A 310 0.09 -25.28 -13.63
CA SER A 310 -0.24 -25.13 -15.05
C SER A 310 -0.81 -26.42 -15.66
N ALA A 311 -0.39 -27.59 -15.17
CA ALA A 311 -0.84 -28.89 -15.68
C ALA A 311 -2.24 -29.28 -15.19
N LEU A 312 -2.68 -28.79 -14.02
CA LEU A 312 -4.00 -29.08 -13.45
C LEU A 312 -5.15 -28.30 -14.10
N LYS A 313 -4.88 -27.28 -14.92
CA LYS A 313 -5.89 -26.49 -15.63
C LYS A 313 -6.39 -27.05 -16.94
N ALA A 314 -5.84 -28.17 -17.39
CA ALA A 314 -6.10 -28.71 -18.74
C ALA A 314 -7.29 -29.68 -18.83
N GLN A 315 -8.02 -29.96 -17.74
CA GLN A 315 -9.02 -31.03 -17.75
C GLN A 315 -10.29 -30.76 -16.93
N GLU A 316 -10.99 -29.67 -17.23
CA GLU A 316 -12.42 -29.57 -16.85
C GLU A 316 -13.27 -29.42 -18.12
N LYS A 317 -13.77 -30.54 -18.64
CA LYS A 317 -14.91 -30.53 -19.56
C LYS A 317 -16.15 -30.18 -18.75
N LYS A 318 -16.67 -28.98 -18.93
CA LYS A 318 -17.97 -28.58 -18.41
C LYS A 318 -19.06 -29.29 -19.23
N VAL A 319 -19.81 -30.17 -18.59
CA VAL A 319 -20.96 -30.86 -19.17
C VAL A 319 -22.21 -30.32 -18.47
N ASP A 320 -23.14 -29.80 -19.26
CA ASP A 320 -24.46 -29.36 -18.78
C ASP A 320 -25.39 -30.56 -18.69
N GLY A 321 -25.73 -30.98 -17.45
CA GLY A 321 -26.84 -31.91 -17.16
C GLY A 321 -27.00 -33.16 -18.03
N GLY A 322 -26.00 -33.53 -18.81
CA GLY A 322 -25.91 -34.78 -19.55
C GLY A 322 -26.42 -34.78 -21.02
N LEU A 323 -26.76 -33.66 -21.62
CA LEU A 323 -27.36 -33.66 -22.99
C LEU A 323 -26.62 -32.77 -24.02
N ALA A 324 -25.77 -31.82 -23.65
CA ALA A 324 -25.00 -31.03 -24.60
C ALA A 324 -23.61 -30.66 -24.03
N ALA A 325 -22.59 -30.78 -24.86
CA ALA A 325 -21.29 -30.20 -24.52
C ALA A 325 -21.36 -28.67 -24.62
N ILE A 326 -21.15 -27.96 -23.50
CA ILE A 326 -21.06 -26.49 -23.52
C ILE A 326 -19.73 -26.16 -24.19
N GLU A 327 -19.76 -25.80 -25.46
CA GLU A 327 -18.65 -25.15 -26.11
C GLU A 327 -18.63 -23.68 -25.64
N ASP A 328 -17.60 -23.31 -24.87
CA ASP A 328 -17.31 -21.90 -24.63
C ASP A 328 -17.18 -21.21 -26.00
N LYS A 329 -18.06 -20.26 -26.32
CA LYS A 329 -17.91 -19.41 -27.50
C LYS A 329 -16.49 -18.87 -27.48
N LYS A 330 -15.63 -19.39 -28.32
CA LYS A 330 -14.28 -18.84 -28.50
C LYS A 330 -14.42 -17.45 -29.07
N ILE A 331 -14.41 -16.47 -28.18
CA ILE A 331 -14.25 -15.07 -28.59
C ILE A 331 -12.93 -15.02 -29.35
N PRO A 332 -12.92 -14.63 -30.64
CA PRO A 332 -11.69 -14.57 -31.42
C PRO A 332 -10.70 -13.71 -30.64
N ASN A 333 -9.48 -14.25 -30.42
CA ASN A 333 -8.41 -13.49 -29.76
C ASN A 333 -8.18 -12.22 -30.56
N ARG A 334 -8.55 -11.08 -30.02
CA ARG A 334 -8.29 -9.80 -30.65
C ARG A 334 -6.77 -9.59 -30.68
N GLN A 335 -6.23 -9.22 -31.83
CA GLN A 335 -4.80 -8.88 -31.97
C GLN A 335 -4.42 -7.70 -31.08
N THR A 336 -5.35 -6.77 -30.84
CA THR A 336 -5.14 -5.61 -29.96
C THR A 336 -6.17 -5.66 -28.82
N PRO A 337 -5.72 -5.68 -27.56
CA PRO A 337 -6.60 -5.57 -26.39
C PRO A 337 -7.30 -4.19 -26.36
N ILE A 338 -8.52 -4.15 -25.87
CA ILE A 338 -9.23 -2.90 -25.62
C ILE A 338 -8.64 -2.27 -24.37
N THR A 339 -8.29 -1.01 -24.45
CA THR A 339 -7.72 -0.24 -23.34
C THR A 339 -8.61 0.96 -22.99
N PRO A 340 -8.55 1.44 -21.74
CA PRO A 340 -9.34 2.60 -21.32
C PRO A 340 -9.03 3.85 -22.17
N PRO A 341 -10.00 4.77 -22.35
CA PRO A 341 -9.76 6.05 -22.99
C PRO A 341 -8.59 6.80 -22.37
N GLY A 342 -7.73 7.40 -23.19
CA GLY A 342 -6.53 8.13 -22.74
C GLY A 342 -5.30 7.26 -22.47
N SER A 343 -5.36 5.95 -22.70
CA SER A 343 -4.22 5.05 -22.50
C SER A 343 -3.12 5.13 -23.56
N LEU A 344 -3.29 5.92 -24.61
CA LEU A 344 -2.43 6.08 -25.80
C LEU A 344 -2.32 4.80 -26.64
N SER A 345 -1.93 3.67 -26.06
CA SER A 345 -1.84 2.37 -26.73
C SER A 345 -1.90 1.24 -25.71
N ALA A 346 -2.23 0.01 -26.16
CA ALA A 346 -2.23 -1.19 -25.33
C ALA A 346 -0.86 -1.48 -24.71
N ARG A 347 0.22 -1.26 -25.47
CA ARG A 347 1.60 -1.42 -25.00
C ARG A 347 1.94 -0.40 -23.92
N ASN A 348 1.55 0.87 -24.12
CA ASN A 348 1.74 1.92 -23.12
C ASN A 348 0.96 1.61 -21.84
N MET A 349 -0.28 1.16 -21.96
CA MET A 349 -1.10 0.74 -20.83
C MET A 349 -0.44 -0.40 -20.04
N ALA A 350 0.03 -1.44 -20.70
CA ALA A 350 0.69 -2.57 -20.06
C ALA A 350 1.95 -2.16 -19.29
N ALA A 351 2.73 -1.21 -19.83
CA ALA A 351 3.96 -0.75 -19.20
C ALA A 351 3.74 0.18 -17.99
N HIS A 352 2.67 0.98 -17.99
CA HIS A 352 2.47 2.07 -17.02
C HIS A 352 1.31 1.83 -16.04
N CYS A 353 0.47 0.82 -16.27
CA CYS A 353 -0.69 0.54 -15.44
C CYS A 353 -0.27 -0.02 -14.06
N THR A 354 -0.69 0.66 -12.99
CA THR A 354 -0.46 0.22 -11.61
C THR A 354 -1.55 -0.73 -11.09
N ALA A 355 -2.54 -1.08 -11.91
CA ALA A 355 -3.69 -1.90 -11.52
C ALA A 355 -4.42 -1.40 -10.25
N CYS A 356 -4.49 -0.09 -10.06
CA CYS A 356 -5.21 0.52 -8.93
C CYS A 356 -6.74 0.51 -9.11
N GLN A 357 -7.23 0.22 -10.33
CA GLN A 357 -8.64 0.16 -10.68
C GLN A 357 -9.40 1.50 -10.54
N LEU A 358 -8.69 2.63 -10.51
CA LEU A 358 -9.32 3.95 -10.44
C LEU A 358 -10.14 4.27 -11.70
N CYS A 359 -9.66 3.87 -12.90
CA CYS A 359 -10.42 4.01 -14.14
C CYS A 359 -11.69 3.17 -14.16
N VAL A 360 -11.68 2.00 -13.49
CA VAL A 360 -12.86 1.13 -13.33
C VAL A 360 -13.91 1.79 -12.43
N SER A 361 -13.47 2.44 -11.33
CA SER A 361 -14.38 3.16 -10.43
C SER A 361 -14.92 4.45 -11.04
N ALA A 362 -14.10 5.17 -11.81
CA ALA A 362 -14.50 6.42 -12.46
C ALA A 362 -15.33 6.22 -13.75
N CYS A 363 -15.51 4.99 -14.22
CA CYS A 363 -16.31 4.69 -15.40
C CYS A 363 -17.81 4.76 -15.08
N SER A 364 -18.47 5.87 -15.42
CA SER A 364 -19.91 6.08 -15.18
C SER A 364 -20.79 5.01 -15.82
N ASN A 365 -20.40 4.53 -17.01
CA ASN A 365 -21.15 3.51 -17.75
C ASN A 365 -20.79 2.07 -17.35
N GLN A 366 -19.90 1.88 -16.38
CA GLN A 366 -19.45 0.58 -15.85
C GLN A 366 -18.97 -0.42 -16.93
N VAL A 367 -18.49 0.07 -18.07
CA VAL A 367 -17.98 -0.75 -19.19
C VAL A 367 -16.62 -1.36 -18.85
N LEU A 368 -15.79 -0.63 -18.10
CA LEU A 368 -14.46 -1.09 -17.72
C LEU A 368 -14.53 -2.12 -16.60
N ARG A 369 -13.90 -3.26 -16.80
CA ARG A 369 -13.84 -4.37 -15.84
C ARG A 369 -12.42 -4.83 -15.65
N PRO A 370 -12.03 -5.25 -14.43
CA PRO A 370 -10.71 -5.86 -14.21
C PRO A 370 -10.58 -7.15 -15.03
N SER A 371 -9.42 -7.35 -15.64
CA SER A 371 -9.13 -8.57 -16.40
C SER A 371 -9.22 -9.81 -15.50
N THR A 372 -9.73 -10.90 -16.04
CA THR A 372 -9.75 -12.22 -15.37
C THR A 372 -8.51 -13.05 -15.70
N ASN A 373 -7.66 -12.56 -16.62
CA ASN A 373 -6.47 -13.27 -17.06
C ASN A 373 -5.37 -13.20 -15.98
N LEU A 374 -4.73 -14.32 -15.64
CA LEU A 374 -3.73 -14.41 -14.56
C LEU A 374 -2.55 -13.45 -14.74
N MET A 375 -2.11 -13.21 -15.97
CA MET A 375 -1.00 -12.30 -16.26
C MET A 375 -1.37 -10.81 -16.13
N ASN A 376 -2.66 -10.50 -16.35
CA ASN A 376 -3.20 -9.13 -16.31
C ASN A 376 -4.33 -8.98 -15.30
N LEU A 377 -4.38 -9.84 -14.29
CA LEU A 377 -5.51 -10.06 -13.40
C LEU A 377 -6.06 -8.78 -12.74
N MET A 378 -5.26 -7.75 -12.63
CA MET A 378 -5.65 -6.52 -11.93
C MET A 378 -5.71 -5.30 -12.86
N GLN A 379 -5.36 -5.46 -14.12
CA GLN A 379 -5.49 -4.39 -15.12
C GLN A 379 -6.94 -4.34 -15.62
N PRO A 380 -7.45 -3.17 -15.96
CA PRO A 380 -8.79 -3.01 -16.54
C PRO A 380 -8.87 -3.53 -17.97
#